data_915db1ba6044f7ba5e652175abb248aa
#
_entry.id   915db1ba6044f7ba5e652175abb248aa
#
_cell.length_a   1.000
_cell.length_b   1.000
_cell.length_c   1.000
_cell.angle_alpha   90.00
_cell.angle_beta   90.00
_cell.angle_gamma   90.00
#
_symmetry.space_group_name_H-M   'P 1'
#
loop_
_entity.id
_entity.type
_entity.pdbx_description
1 polymer ?
#
loop_
_entity_poly.entity_id
_entity_poly.type
_entity_poly.pdbx_seq_one_letter_code
_entity_poly.pdbx_strand_id
1 'polypeptide(L)'
;MKLYSRGQLIKIVVFVFVITVLLTSSFFLACSKKNKTSLANQNEQQPSSKEEKDINDILQTNDSPSGINVSLFNNELSNYSQEEVQNISVYEMCNEAVVNITTKVMNYNWFLEPYVQDGGSGSGSIIDKRGYILTNVHVIQGATKIYVSLYDGSQFEAEIVGTDLDSDLAVIKFDPPKNKELKTISFGKSESLKVGQRVIAIGNPFGLERTMTTGIVSGLGRPIQNSNNRIIRNMVQTDAAINPGNSGGPLLDTNGKMIGINTMIQSSSGNSAGVGFAVPSETAIRVVADLLEYGEVHRGVIQANIIQLNKRISQYAGYDISQGVMISEVTDGGNAQKAGLKGGTEAAYYGSRRDIIYLGGDVIIQIDDIAVTSLADYYSALESKRPGDTVEVTVRRDKKNITMKIVLSE
;
A
#
# COMPACT_ATOMS: atom_id res chain seq x y z
N MET A 1 -14.77 -29.49 -46.37
CA MET A 1 -14.17 -28.20 -46.02
C MET A 1 -13.85 -27.46 -47.30
N LYS A 2 -14.53 -26.36 -47.64
CA LYS A 2 -14.26 -25.62 -48.89
C LYS A 2 -13.02 -24.74 -48.68
N LEU A 3 -11.98 -25.02 -49.40
CA LEU A 3 -10.75 -24.21 -49.42
C LEU A 3 -10.99 -22.99 -50.33
N TYR A 4 -10.85 -21.80 -49.76
CA TYR A 4 -10.90 -20.53 -50.47
C TYR A 4 -9.54 -20.14 -51.01
N SER A 5 -9.45 -19.66 -52.25
CA SER A 5 -8.20 -19.13 -52.79
C SER A 5 -7.81 -17.77 -52.11
N ARG A 6 -6.53 -17.44 -52.08
CA ARG A 6 -6.05 -16.15 -51.51
C ARG A 6 -6.83 -14.94 -52.04
N GLY A 7 -7.18 -14.93 -53.33
CA GLY A 7 -7.95 -13.85 -53.93
C GLY A 7 -9.42 -13.78 -53.47
N GLN A 8 -10.02 -14.92 -53.11
CA GLN A 8 -11.36 -14.97 -52.54
C GLN A 8 -11.38 -14.48 -51.07
N LEU A 9 -10.35 -14.83 -50.29
CA LEU A 9 -10.17 -14.33 -48.91
C LEU A 9 -10.03 -12.82 -48.89
N ILE A 10 -9.20 -12.25 -49.79
CA ILE A 10 -8.99 -10.79 -49.85
C ILE A 10 -10.31 -10.08 -50.20
N LYS A 11 -11.10 -10.61 -51.14
CA LYS A 11 -12.41 -10.04 -51.51
C LYS A 11 -13.41 -10.09 -50.35
N ILE A 12 -13.39 -11.14 -49.52
CA ILE A 12 -14.26 -11.27 -48.34
C ILE A 12 -13.85 -10.25 -47.28
N VAL A 13 -12.54 -10.11 -47.00
CA VAL A 13 -12.04 -9.15 -46.03
C VAL A 13 -12.34 -7.71 -46.43
N VAL A 14 -12.13 -7.33 -47.70
CA VAL A 14 -12.47 -6.01 -48.22
C VAL A 14 -13.98 -5.74 -48.16
N PHE A 15 -14.82 -6.74 -48.46
CA PHE A 15 -16.28 -6.62 -48.40
C PHE A 15 -16.77 -6.38 -46.96
N VAL A 16 -16.24 -7.14 -46.00
CA VAL A 16 -16.55 -6.97 -44.57
C VAL A 16 -16.11 -5.60 -44.09
N PHE A 17 -14.91 -5.13 -44.48
CA PHE A 17 -14.40 -3.82 -44.11
C PHE A 17 -15.27 -2.67 -44.66
N VAL A 18 -15.73 -2.76 -45.91
CA VAL A 18 -16.59 -1.73 -46.50
C VAL A 18 -17.97 -1.70 -45.82
N ILE A 19 -18.54 -2.87 -45.44
CA ILE A 19 -19.80 -2.92 -44.68
C ILE A 19 -19.65 -2.30 -43.31
N THR A 20 -18.55 -2.58 -42.57
CA THR A 20 -18.31 -1.97 -41.27
C THR A 20 -18.17 -0.47 -41.35
N VAL A 21 -17.49 0.07 -42.34
CA VAL A 21 -17.34 1.53 -42.53
C VAL A 21 -18.69 2.20 -42.88
N LEU A 22 -19.54 1.55 -43.68
CA LEU A 22 -20.85 2.07 -44.01
C LEU A 22 -21.82 2.04 -42.81
N LEU A 23 -21.74 1.03 -41.96
CA LEU A 23 -22.57 0.93 -40.74
C LEU A 23 -22.15 1.96 -39.69
N THR A 24 -20.86 2.19 -39.53
CA THR A 24 -20.35 3.20 -38.58
C THR A 24 -20.66 4.62 -39.02
N SER A 25 -20.59 4.94 -40.32
CA SER A 25 -20.93 6.29 -40.81
C SER A 25 -22.42 6.62 -40.66
N SER A 26 -23.31 5.62 -40.80
CA SER A 26 -24.76 5.78 -40.61
C SER A 26 -25.13 6.01 -39.14
N PHE A 27 -24.37 5.45 -38.21
CA PHE A 27 -24.56 5.64 -36.75
C PHE A 27 -24.13 7.02 -36.28
N PHE A 28 -23.05 7.58 -36.84
CA PHE A 28 -22.59 8.94 -36.50
C PHE A 28 -23.58 10.02 -36.99
N LEU A 29 -24.28 9.84 -38.05
CA LEU A 29 -25.29 10.80 -38.55
C LEU A 29 -26.60 10.79 -37.73
N ALA A 30 -26.91 9.68 -37.04
CA ALA A 30 -28.11 9.55 -36.21
C ALA A 30 -27.92 10.16 -34.82
N CYS A 31 -26.69 10.15 -34.24
CA CYS A 31 -26.38 10.71 -32.92
C CYS A 31 -26.22 12.22 -32.91
N SER A 32 -26.02 12.88 -34.06
CA SER A 32 -25.76 14.35 -34.09
C SER A 32 -27.03 15.20 -33.96
N LYS A 33 -28.23 14.63 -33.81
CA LYS A 33 -29.51 15.39 -33.78
C LYS A 33 -30.22 15.47 -32.44
N LYS A 34 -29.63 14.98 -31.36
CA LYS A 34 -30.26 15.09 -30.03
C LYS A 34 -29.22 15.48 -28.97
N ASN A 35 -28.93 16.76 -28.85
CA ASN A 35 -28.56 17.41 -27.57
C ASN A 35 -28.28 18.89 -27.79
N LYS A 36 -29.37 19.67 -27.83
CA LYS A 36 -29.36 21.09 -27.49
C LYS A 36 -30.55 21.31 -26.54
N THR A 37 -30.31 21.27 -25.26
CA THR A 37 -31.07 22.10 -24.29
C THR A 37 -30.47 21.97 -22.87
N SER A 38 -30.33 23.14 -22.28
CA SER A 38 -30.18 23.47 -20.86
C SER A 38 -28.82 23.25 -20.18
N LEU A 39 -27.99 24.29 -20.31
CA LEU A 39 -27.09 24.74 -19.24
C LEU A 39 -27.82 25.84 -18.48
N ALA A 40 -28.19 25.60 -17.26
CA ALA A 40 -28.62 26.62 -16.31
C ALA A 40 -27.83 26.43 -15.01
N ASN A 41 -27.04 27.45 -14.74
CA ASN A 41 -26.49 27.92 -13.45
C ASN A 41 -26.68 27.04 -12.23
N GLN A 42 -25.57 26.54 -11.65
CA GLN A 42 -25.47 26.34 -10.22
C GLN A 42 -24.22 27.06 -9.68
N ASN A 43 -24.50 27.94 -8.73
CA ASN A 43 -23.55 28.74 -7.98
C ASN A 43 -22.51 27.88 -7.29
N GLU A 44 -21.25 28.27 -7.45
CA GLU A 44 -20.14 27.91 -6.57
C GLU A 44 -20.42 28.45 -5.16
N GLN A 45 -20.71 27.58 -4.22
CA GLN A 45 -20.50 27.85 -2.80
C GLN A 45 -19.16 27.26 -2.41
N GLN A 46 -18.20 28.14 -2.12
CA GLN A 46 -16.95 27.80 -1.45
C GLN A 46 -17.28 27.09 -0.10
N PRO A 47 -16.64 25.97 0.22
CA PRO A 47 -16.71 25.41 1.56
C PRO A 47 -15.88 26.27 2.50
N SER A 48 -16.54 26.75 3.53
CA SER A 48 -15.98 27.49 4.65
C SER A 48 -15.12 26.59 5.52
N SER A 49 -14.00 27.16 5.99
CA SER A 49 -13.16 26.77 7.14
C SER A 49 -12.70 25.30 7.19
N LYS A 50 -11.41 25.10 6.88
CA LYS A 50 -10.64 23.96 7.34
C LYS A 50 -10.75 23.90 8.86
N GLU A 51 -11.45 22.89 9.40
CA GLU A 51 -11.21 22.45 10.76
C GLU A 51 -9.74 22.01 10.84
N GLU A 52 -8.98 22.67 11.69
CA GLU A 52 -7.62 22.24 12.03
C GLU A 52 -7.73 20.80 12.54
N LYS A 53 -7.22 19.88 11.73
CA LYS A 53 -7.21 18.44 12.07
C LYS A 53 -6.20 18.27 13.19
N ASP A 54 -6.66 17.94 14.38
CA ASP A 54 -5.77 17.63 15.50
C ASP A 54 -5.20 16.22 15.31
N ILE A 55 -4.08 16.16 14.57
CA ILE A 55 -3.38 14.93 14.19
C ILE A 55 -2.80 14.25 15.44
N ASN A 56 -2.46 15.03 16.45
CA ASN A 56 -1.88 14.51 17.68
C ASN A 56 -2.83 13.59 18.45
N ASP A 57 -4.14 13.81 18.37
CA ASP A 57 -5.13 12.93 19.00
C ASP A 57 -5.18 11.54 18.35
N ILE A 58 -4.93 11.46 17.02
CA ILE A 58 -4.96 10.19 16.29
C ILE A 58 -3.69 9.37 16.58
N LEU A 59 -2.56 10.06 16.77
CA LEU A 59 -1.25 9.44 16.87
C LEU A 59 -0.77 9.21 18.30
N GLN A 60 -1.54 9.63 19.32
CA GLN A 60 -1.17 9.42 20.71
C GLN A 60 -1.03 7.91 20.99
N THR A 61 0.22 7.49 21.13
CA THR A 61 0.57 6.25 21.82
C THR A 61 0.39 6.51 23.33
N ASN A 62 -0.84 6.30 23.84
CA ASN A 62 -1.07 6.40 25.28
C ASN A 62 -0.20 5.38 26.02
N ASP A 63 0.87 5.84 26.67
CA ASP A 63 1.74 5.03 27.51
C ASP A 63 1.09 4.58 28.83
N SER A 64 -0.19 4.92 29.06
CA SER A 64 -0.92 4.38 30.19
C SER A 64 -1.39 2.97 29.83
N PRO A 65 -0.96 1.94 30.57
CA PRO A 65 -1.59 0.62 30.45
C PRO A 65 -3.02 0.80 30.94
N SER A 66 -3.97 0.91 30.02
CA SER A 66 -5.38 0.61 30.34
C SER A 66 -5.38 -0.88 30.68
N GLY A 67 -5.02 -1.18 31.92
CA GLY A 67 -5.05 -2.53 32.44
C GLY A 67 -6.45 -3.03 32.18
N ILE A 68 -6.54 -4.12 31.41
CA ILE A 68 -7.76 -4.91 31.29
C ILE A 68 -8.25 -5.09 32.72
N ASN A 69 -9.44 -4.57 33.01
CA ASN A 69 -10.01 -4.71 34.34
C ASN A 69 -10.53 -6.14 34.47
N VAL A 70 -9.58 -7.08 34.66
CA VAL A 70 -9.78 -8.53 34.75
C VAL A 70 -10.77 -8.88 35.87
N SER A 71 -11.04 -7.94 36.77
CA SER A 71 -11.91 -8.20 37.93
C SER A 71 -13.41 -8.37 37.61
N LEU A 72 -13.88 -7.89 36.47
CA LEU A 72 -15.29 -8.02 36.07
C LEU A 72 -15.59 -9.34 35.33
N PHE A 73 -14.57 -9.96 34.73
CA PHE A 73 -14.68 -11.21 33.96
C PHE A 73 -14.34 -12.47 34.77
N ASN A 74 -13.89 -12.34 36.02
CA ASN A 74 -13.30 -13.45 36.80
C ASN A 74 -14.26 -14.62 37.12
N ASN A 75 -15.59 -14.45 36.98
CA ASN A 75 -16.51 -15.55 37.27
C ASN A 75 -16.89 -16.38 36.03
N GLU A 76 -16.89 -15.82 34.83
CA GLU A 76 -17.24 -16.54 33.61
C GLU A 76 -16.02 -17.20 32.95
N LEU A 77 -14.83 -16.62 33.14
CA LEU A 77 -13.58 -17.07 32.51
C LEU A 77 -12.76 -18.02 33.38
N SER A 78 -13.25 -18.42 34.54
CA SER A 78 -12.52 -19.32 35.48
C SER A 78 -12.17 -20.71 34.91
N ASN A 79 -12.84 -21.13 33.84
CA ASN A 79 -12.64 -22.41 33.19
C ASN A 79 -11.67 -22.37 32.00
N TYR A 80 -11.17 -21.17 31.64
CA TYR A 80 -10.27 -20.98 30.52
C TYR A 80 -8.81 -20.84 30.99
N SER A 81 -7.88 -21.25 30.13
CA SER A 81 -6.45 -21.00 30.36
C SER A 81 -6.15 -19.49 30.26
N GLN A 82 -5.04 -19.05 30.82
CA GLN A 82 -4.62 -17.63 30.72
C GLN A 82 -4.52 -17.16 29.27
N GLU A 83 -4.10 -18.05 28.38
CA GLU A 83 -3.99 -17.77 26.95
C GLU A 83 -5.35 -17.55 26.29
N GLU A 84 -6.34 -18.40 26.60
CA GLU A 84 -7.70 -18.26 26.11
C GLU A 84 -8.35 -16.97 26.63
N VAL A 85 -8.19 -16.69 27.93
CA VAL A 85 -8.67 -15.44 28.54
C VAL A 85 -8.10 -14.22 27.82
N GLN A 86 -6.81 -14.23 27.52
CA GLN A 86 -6.15 -13.13 26.80
C GLN A 86 -6.69 -12.97 25.38
N ASN A 87 -6.83 -14.06 24.62
CA ASN A 87 -7.36 -14.05 23.27
C ASN A 87 -8.82 -13.53 23.25
N ILE A 88 -9.66 -14.01 24.15
CA ILE A 88 -11.06 -13.59 24.30
C ILE A 88 -11.12 -12.10 24.63
N SER A 89 -10.34 -11.64 25.61
CA SER A 89 -10.33 -10.24 26.02
C SER A 89 -9.89 -9.28 24.91
N VAL A 90 -8.83 -9.64 24.16
CA VAL A 90 -8.38 -8.83 23.01
C VAL A 90 -9.45 -8.80 21.92
N TYR A 91 -10.10 -9.92 21.63
CA TYR A 91 -11.17 -9.97 20.66
C TYR A 91 -12.34 -9.08 21.06
N GLU A 92 -12.84 -9.19 22.28
CA GLU A 92 -13.96 -8.38 22.79
C GLU A 92 -13.65 -6.88 22.81
N MET A 93 -12.40 -6.51 23.11
CA MET A 93 -11.96 -5.12 23.13
C MET A 93 -11.86 -4.51 21.73
N CYS A 94 -11.42 -5.29 20.73
CA CYS A 94 -11.02 -4.76 19.43
C CYS A 94 -12.00 -5.05 18.30
N ASN A 95 -12.85 -6.10 18.39
CA ASN A 95 -13.66 -6.57 17.27
C ASN A 95 -14.59 -5.51 16.69
N GLU A 96 -15.20 -4.65 17.53
CA GLU A 96 -16.12 -3.58 17.09
C GLU A 96 -15.42 -2.52 16.25
N ALA A 97 -14.12 -2.32 16.45
CA ALA A 97 -13.31 -1.36 15.71
C ALA A 97 -12.77 -1.93 14.38
N VAL A 98 -12.98 -3.22 14.11
CA VAL A 98 -12.63 -3.85 12.83
C VAL A 98 -13.83 -3.87 11.91
N VAL A 99 -13.72 -3.18 10.78
CA VAL A 99 -14.79 -3.02 9.79
C VAL A 99 -14.56 -3.92 8.58
N ASN A 100 -15.65 -4.25 7.89
CA ASN A 100 -15.57 -4.78 6.53
C ASN A 100 -15.58 -3.62 5.54
N ILE A 101 -14.77 -3.73 4.50
CA ILE A 101 -14.70 -2.79 3.39
C ILE A 101 -15.09 -3.54 2.12
N THR A 102 -16.09 -3.04 1.42
CA THR A 102 -16.51 -3.53 0.10
C THR A 102 -16.44 -2.42 -0.92
N THR A 103 -16.10 -2.78 -2.14
CA THR A 103 -15.93 -1.80 -3.22
C THR A 103 -16.85 -2.08 -4.37
N LYS A 104 -17.17 -1.03 -5.12
CA LYS A 104 -17.78 -1.12 -6.44
C LYS A 104 -16.77 -0.64 -7.47
N VAL A 105 -16.66 -1.35 -8.56
CA VAL A 105 -15.76 -1.02 -9.67
C VAL A 105 -16.56 -0.84 -10.97
N MET A 106 -16.07 0.03 -11.84
CA MET A 106 -16.66 0.21 -13.15
C MET A 106 -15.96 -0.72 -14.15
N ASN A 107 -16.75 -1.53 -14.83
CA ASN A 107 -16.28 -2.39 -15.91
C ASN A 107 -16.98 -2.03 -17.21
N TYR A 108 -16.46 -2.51 -18.34
CA TYR A 108 -17.03 -2.32 -19.66
C TYR A 108 -17.41 -3.68 -20.26
N ASN A 109 -18.64 -3.76 -20.78
CA ASN A 109 -19.06 -4.95 -21.52
C ASN A 109 -18.39 -5.01 -22.91
N TRP A 110 -18.70 -6.06 -23.70
CA TRP A 110 -18.17 -6.21 -25.07
C TRP A 110 -18.51 -5.02 -25.98
N PHE A 111 -19.59 -4.29 -25.70
CA PHE A 111 -20.01 -3.11 -26.44
C PHE A 111 -19.44 -1.79 -25.93
N LEU A 112 -18.43 -1.85 -25.02
CA LEU A 112 -17.83 -0.69 -24.34
C LEU A 112 -18.82 0.12 -23.49
N GLU A 113 -19.94 -0.46 -23.10
CA GLU A 113 -20.88 0.17 -22.20
C GLU A 113 -20.42 -0.03 -20.75
N PRO A 114 -20.35 1.05 -19.95
CA PRO A 114 -19.94 0.94 -18.55
C PRO A 114 -21.04 0.27 -17.71
N TYR A 115 -20.64 -0.63 -16.83
CA TYR A 115 -21.51 -1.20 -15.81
C TYR A 115 -20.77 -1.30 -14.47
N VAL A 116 -21.52 -1.17 -13.37
CA VAL A 116 -20.97 -1.27 -12.03
C VAL A 116 -21.05 -2.73 -11.56
N GLN A 117 -19.94 -3.24 -11.08
CA GLN A 117 -19.80 -4.59 -10.55
C GLN A 117 -19.27 -4.53 -9.11
N ASP A 118 -19.55 -5.57 -8.33
CA ASP A 118 -18.87 -5.77 -7.04
C ASP A 118 -17.38 -5.94 -7.27
N GLY A 119 -16.60 -5.16 -6.53
CA GLY A 119 -15.14 -5.20 -6.53
C GLY A 119 -14.60 -6.13 -5.44
N GLY A 120 -13.46 -5.76 -4.88
CA GLY A 120 -12.83 -6.46 -3.77
C GLY A 120 -13.54 -6.27 -2.44
N SER A 121 -13.20 -7.13 -1.48
CA SER A 121 -13.56 -7.02 -0.08
C SER A 121 -12.32 -7.19 0.78
N GLY A 122 -12.27 -6.47 1.89
CA GLY A 122 -11.20 -6.55 2.88
C GLY A 122 -11.65 -6.02 4.24
N SER A 123 -10.69 -5.78 5.09
CA SER A 123 -10.90 -5.24 6.42
C SER A 123 -10.29 -3.85 6.57
N GLY A 124 -10.70 -3.14 7.60
CA GLY A 124 -10.09 -1.89 8.04
C GLY A 124 -10.16 -1.76 9.55
N SER A 125 -9.32 -0.89 10.09
CA SER A 125 -9.29 -0.55 11.52
C SER A 125 -9.76 0.87 11.73
N ILE A 126 -10.80 1.10 12.54
CA ILE A 126 -11.19 2.45 12.96
C ILE A 126 -10.07 2.97 13.88
N ILE A 127 -9.40 4.03 13.47
CA ILE A 127 -8.29 4.66 14.20
C ILE A 127 -8.70 5.94 14.92
N ASP A 128 -9.88 6.48 14.58
CA ASP A 128 -10.39 7.72 15.19
C ASP A 128 -11.92 7.73 15.23
N LYS A 129 -12.51 8.28 16.31
CA LYS A 129 -13.95 8.39 16.53
C LYS A 129 -14.67 9.24 15.48
N ARG A 130 -13.96 10.05 14.71
CA ARG A 130 -14.48 10.84 13.58
C ARG A 130 -14.72 10.02 12.31
N GLY A 131 -14.50 8.70 12.36
CA GLY A 131 -14.74 7.77 11.26
C GLY A 131 -13.54 7.55 10.32
N TYR A 132 -12.32 7.88 10.77
CA TYR A 132 -11.12 7.55 10.00
C TYR A 132 -10.77 6.07 10.16
N ILE A 133 -10.51 5.41 9.03
CA ILE A 133 -10.20 3.98 8.95
C ILE A 133 -8.90 3.80 8.20
N LEU A 134 -8.01 3.01 8.79
CA LEU A 134 -6.79 2.54 8.16
C LEU A 134 -7.03 1.19 7.50
N THR A 135 -6.58 1.05 6.25
CA THR A 135 -6.67 -0.18 5.45
C THR A 135 -5.52 -0.28 4.46
N ASN A 136 -5.53 -1.28 3.58
CA ASN A 136 -4.57 -1.38 2.48
C ASN A 136 -5.07 -0.71 1.19
N VAL A 137 -4.13 -0.23 0.36
CA VAL A 137 -4.46 0.33 -0.96
C VAL A 137 -5.10 -0.72 -1.85
N HIS A 138 -4.58 -1.95 -1.88
CA HIS A 138 -5.11 -3.01 -2.74
C HIS A 138 -6.57 -3.39 -2.42
N VAL A 139 -7.06 -3.13 -1.19
CA VAL A 139 -8.46 -3.34 -0.80
C VAL A 139 -9.40 -2.36 -1.51
N ILE A 140 -8.94 -1.12 -1.73
CA ILE A 140 -9.75 -0.04 -2.31
C ILE A 140 -9.35 0.34 -3.75
N GLN A 141 -8.36 -0.35 -4.30
CA GLN A 141 -7.79 -0.03 -5.61
C GLN A 141 -8.83 -0.17 -6.73
N GLY A 142 -8.96 0.88 -7.55
CA GLY A 142 -9.90 0.91 -8.68
C GLY A 142 -11.36 1.06 -8.28
N ALA A 143 -11.65 1.29 -6.99
CA ALA A 143 -13.01 1.51 -6.51
C ALA A 143 -13.60 2.82 -7.06
N THR A 144 -14.83 2.75 -7.55
CA THR A 144 -15.66 3.93 -7.84
C THR A 144 -16.51 4.33 -6.65
N LYS A 145 -16.81 3.36 -5.75
CA LYS A 145 -17.47 3.56 -4.48
C LYS A 145 -16.89 2.60 -3.45
N ILE A 146 -16.77 3.07 -2.23
CA ILE A 146 -16.29 2.31 -1.07
C ILE A 146 -17.39 2.30 -0.03
N TYR A 147 -17.69 1.13 0.51
CA TYR A 147 -18.65 0.94 1.59
C TYR A 147 -17.98 0.32 2.80
N VAL A 148 -18.29 0.82 3.96
CA VAL A 148 -17.81 0.35 5.25
C VAL A 148 -18.98 -0.23 6.02
N SER A 149 -18.88 -1.51 6.44
CA SER A 149 -19.87 -2.17 7.29
C SER A 149 -19.33 -2.29 8.71
N LEU A 150 -20.04 -1.70 9.68
CA LEU A 150 -19.69 -1.70 11.09
C LEU A 150 -20.10 -3.03 11.77
N TYR A 151 -19.79 -3.15 13.07
CA TYR A 151 -20.05 -4.38 13.83
C TYR A 151 -21.54 -4.71 13.97
N ASP A 152 -22.40 -3.71 13.97
CA ASP A 152 -23.86 -3.85 14.07
C ASP A 152 -24.56 -4.05 12.71
N GLY A 153 -23.77 -4.24 11.63
CA GLY A 153 -24.27 -4.43 10.28
C GLY A 153 -24.66 -3.13 9.56
N SER A 154 -24.56 -1.96 10.23
CA SER A 154 -24.81 -0.69 9.54
C SER A 154 -23.73 -0.41 8.51
N GLN A 155 -24.14 0.07 7.33
CA GLN A 155 -23.26 0.35 6.20
C GLN A 155 -23.24 1.83 5.85
N PHE A 156 -22.06 2.34 5.53
CA PHE A 156 -21.82 3.73 5.18
C PHE A 156 -20.94 3.82 3.94
N GLU A 157 -21.20 4.80 3.07
CA GLU A 157 -20.28 5.16 1.99
C GLU A 157 -19.09 5.90 2.59
N ALA A 158 -17.89 5.60 2.12
CA ALA A 158 -16.65 6.19 2.60
C ALA A 158 -15.88 6.83 1.45
N GLU A 159 -15.11 7.86 1.77
CA GLU A 159 -14.26 8.60 0.86
C GLU A 159 -12.78 8.31 1.15
N ILE A 160 -11.94 8.39 0.12
CA ILE A 160 -10.49 8.26 0.27
C ILE A 160 -9.94 9.58 0.80
N VAL A 161 -9.25 9.52 1.94
CA VAL A 161 -8.48 10.65 2.48
C VAL A 161 -7.12 10.75 1.81
N GLY A 162 -6.46 9.61 1.64
CA GLY A 162 -5.19 9.51 0.95
C GLY A 162 -4.72 8.06 0.84
N THR A 163 -3.74 7.83 -0.03
CA THR A 163 -3.18 6.50 -0.30
C THR A 163 -1.67 6.56 -0.43
N ASP A 164 -1.01 5.50 0.03
CA ASP A 164 0.42 5.29 -0.16
C ASP A 164 0.68 3.90 -0.79
N LEU A 165 0.99 3.93 -2.06
CA LEU A 165 1.26 2.70 -2.83
C LEU A 165 2.55 1.99 -2.40
N ASP A 166 3.52 2.71 -1.83
CA ASP A 166 4.83 2.15 -1.46
C ASP A 166 4.76 1.34 -0.17
N SER A 167 3.88 1.71 0.75
CA SER A 167 3.58 0.93 1.96
C SER A 167 2.32 0.09 1.86
N ASP A 168 1.54 0.21 0.76
CA ASP A 168 0.23 -0.40 0.56
C ASP A 168 -0.77 -0.01 1.67
N LEU A 169 -0.73 1.26 2.12
CA LEU A 169 -1.61 1.79 3.14
C LEU A 169 -2.54 2.87 2.59
N ALA A 170 -3.77 2.89 3.07
CA ALA A 170 -4.78 3.88 2.73
C ALA A 170 -5.54 4.32 3.98
N VAL A 171 -5.89 5.60 4.02
CA VAL A 171 -6.84 6.15 4.97
C VAL A 171 -8.12 6.49 4.23
N ILE A 172 -9.23 5.96 4.70
CA ILE A 172 -10.57 6.31 4.23
C ILE A 172 -11.37 6.91 5.39
N LYS A 173 -12.43 7.66 5.07
CA LYS A 173 -13.29 8.29 6.07
C LYS A 173 -14.75 8.07 5.71
N PHE A 174 -15.57 7.74 6.70
CA PHE A 174 -17.03 7.84 6.62
C PHE A 174 -17.54 8.80 7.70
N ASP A 175 -18.75 9.29 7.56
CA ASP A 175 -19.39 10.16 8.55
C ASP A 175 -20.29 9.32 9.48
N PRO A 176 -19.86 9.07 10.72
CA PRO A 176 -20.65 8.31 11.67
C PRO A 176 -21.87 9.13 12.15
N PRO A 177 -23.03 8.49 12.44
CA PRO A 177 -24.15 9.17 13.06
C PRO A 177 -23.76 9.79 14.40
N LYS A 178 -24.25 11.00 14.70
CA LYS A 178 -23.91 11.77 15.92
C LYS A 178 -24.17 11.04 17.24
N ASN A 179 -25.10 10.09 17.25
CA ASN A 179 -25.48 9.30 18.42
C ASN A 179 -24.74 7.96 18.53
N LYS A 180 -23.77 7.69 17.63
CA LYS A 180 -23.03 6.43 17.60
C LYS A 180 -21.59 6.65 18.08
N GLU A 181 -21.26 6.04 19.22
CA GLU A 181 -19.87 6.02 19.69
C GLU A 181 -19.10 4.90 18.99
N LEU A 182 -18.02 5.27 18.29
CA LEU A 182 -17.14 4.30 17.63
C LEU A 182 -16.07 3.81 18.59
N LYS A 183 -15.82 2.50 18.60
CA LYS A 183 -14.61 1.92 19.18
C LYS A 183 -13.44 2.15 18.21
N THR A 184 -12.27 2.35 18.76
CA THR A 184 -11.03 2.61 18.01
C THR A 184 -9.91 1.68 18.46
N ILE A 185 -8.94 1.40 17.59
CA ILE A 185 -7.76 0.63 17.91
C ILE A 185 -6.57 1.58 18.04
N SER A 186 -5.91 1.55 19.20
CA SER A 186 -4.69 2.34 19.43
C SER A 186 -3.47 1.67 18.83
N PHE A 187 -2.52 2.49 18.37
CA PHE A 187 -1.23 1.99 17.88
C PHE A 187 -0.36 1.46 19.02
N GLY A 188 0.34 0.35 18.77
CA GLY A 188 1.41 -0.19 19.56
C GLY A 188 2.78 0.17 18.96
N LYS A 189 3.86 -0.35 19.54
CA LYS A 189 5.25 -0.09 19.11
C LYS A 189 5.83 -1.31 18.40
N SER A 190 5.92 -1.29 17.06
CA SER A 190 6.49 -2.41 16.30
C SER A 190 8.01 -2.44 16.32
N GLU A 191 8.70 -1.33 16.66
CA GLU A 191 10.16 -1.30 16.82
C GLU A 191 10.69 -2.19 17.96
N SER A 192 9.85 -2.42 18.98
CA SER A 192 10.21 -3.25 20.14
C SER A 192 9.88 -4.73 19.98
N LEU A 193 9.30 -5.13 18.86
CA LEU A 193 8.88 -6.51 18.62
C LEU A 193 10.07 -7.48 18.62
N LYS A 194 9.81 -8.70 19.09
CA LYS A 194 10.77 -9.79 19.10
C LYS A 194 10.19 -11.01 18.42
N VAL A 195 11.02 -11.73 17.67
CA VAL A 195 10.64 -13.04 17.11
C VAL A 195 10.25 -13.97 18.25
N GLY A 196 9.11 -14.65 18.07
CA GLY A 196 8.48 -15.48 19.09
C GLY A 196 7.41 -14.78 19.93
N GLN A 197 7.27 -13.44 19.82
CA GLN A 197 6.21 -12.69 20.49
C GLN A 197 4.84 -13.04 19.88
N ARG A 198 3.84 -13.26 20.74
CA ARG A 198 2.48 -13.57 20.29
C ARG A 198 1.80 -12.40 19.62
N VAL A 199 1.01 -12.72 18.59
CA VAL A 199 0.23 -11.76 17.83
C VAL A 199 -1.16 -12.31 17.54
N ILE A 200 -2.10 -11.41 17.34
CA ILE A 200 -3.51 -11.70 17.04
C ILE A 200 -3.89 -10.88 15.81
N ALA A 201 -4.36 -11.54 14.76
CA ALA A 201 -4.90 -10.90 13.59
C ALA A 201 -6.43 -10.96 13.62
N ILE A 202 -7.09 -9.82 13.40
CA ILE A 202 -8.55 -9.73 13.28
C ILE A 202 -8.90 -9.22 11.88
N GLY A 203 -9.93 -9.83 11.27
CA GLY A 203 -10.49 -9.40 10.01
C GLY A 203 -12.00 -9.54 9.98
N ASN A 204 -12.63 -8.92 8.99
CA ASN A 204 -14.06 -9.02 8.73
C ASN A 204 -14.33 -9.30 7.23
N PRO A 205 -14.02 -10.52 6.75
CA PRO A 205 -14.02 -10.83 5.31
C PRO A 205 -15.39 -10.71 4.64
N PHE A 206 -16.46 -10.97 5.37
CA PHE A 206 -17.80 -11.10 4.80
C PHE A 206 -18.81 -10.08 5.34
N GLY A 207 -18.38 -9.13 6.20
CA GLY A 207 -19.25 -8.15 6.80
C GLY A 207 -20.24 -8.72 7.84
N LEU A 208 -20.04 -9.99 8.23
CA LEU A 208 -20.88 -10.69 9.21
C LEU A 208 -20.13 -10.75 10.55
N GLU A 209 -19.50 -11.90 10.83
CA GLU A 209 -18.70 -12.09 12.04
C GLU A 209 -17.21 -11.85 11.76
N ARG A 210 -16.51 -11.28 12.76
CA ARG A 210 -15.08 -11.06 12.69
C ARG A 210 -14.36 -12.38 12.89
N THR A 211 -13.34 -12.60 12.08
CA THR A 211 -12.46 -13.75 12.19
C THR A 211 -11.21 -13.35 12.95
N MET A 212 -10.83 -14.13 13.95
CA MET A 212 -9.58 -13.98 14.68
C MET A 212 -8.66 -15.14 14.36
N THR A 213 -7.38 -14.85 14.12
CA THR A 213 -6.31 -15.85 14.03
C THR A 213 -5.17 -15.45 14.96
N THR A 214 -4.49 -16.43 15.54
CA THR A 214 -3.37 -16.22 16.45
C THR A 214 -2.10 -16.84 15.89
N GLY A 215 -0.97 -16.28 16.28
CA GLY A 215 0.35 -16.76 15.89
C GLY A 215 1.44 -16.02 16.65
N ILE A 216 2.62 -16.01 16.06
CA ILE A 216 3.78 -15.31 16.61
C ILE A 216 4.42 -14.41 15.55
N VAL A 217 5.25 -13.49 15.98
CA VAL A 217 6.22 -12.82 15.12
C VAL A 217 7.24 -13.86 14.67
N SER A 218 7.24 -14.21 13.39
CA SER A 218 8.15 -15.20 12.80
C SER A 218 9.43 -14.56 12.23
N GLY A 219 9.41 -13.26 11.96
CA GLY A 219 10.55 -12.51 11.44
C GLY A 219 10.27 -11.02 11.40
N LEU A 220 11.32 -10.22 11.33
CA LEU A 220 11.26 -8.76 11.28
C LEU A 220 12.11 -8.23 10.14
N GLY A 221 11.79 -7.01 9.68
CA GLY A 221 12.59 -6.32 8.66
C GLY A 221 12.54 -6.97 7.27
N ARG A 222 11.47 -7.73 6.95
CA ARG A 222 11.37 -8.43 5.66
C ARG A 222 10.95 -7.48 4.55
N PRO A 223 11.75 -7.28 3.49
CA PRO A 223 11.29 -6.60 2.30
C PRO A 223 10.45 -7.56 1.46
N ILE A 224 9.28 -7.12 1.02
CA ILE A 224 8.38 -7.94 0.22
C ILE A 224 7.96 -7.18 -1.03
N GLN A 225 8.06 -7.82 -2.18
CA GLN A 225 7.58 -7.28 -3.44
C GLN A 225 6.08 -7.57 -3.58
N ASN A 226 5.28 -6.51 -3.73
CA ASN A 226 3.84 -6.63 -3.97
C ASN A 226 3.52 -6.92 -5.45
N SER A 227 2.25 -7.14 -5.76
CA SER A 227 1.77 -7.41 -7.13
C SER A 227 2.04 -6.28 -8.13
N ASN A 228 2.24 -5.06 -7.64
CA ASN A 228 2.56 -3.87 -8.45
C ASN A 228 4.08 -3.67 -8.64
N ASN A 229 4.89 -4.69 -8.35
CA ASN A 229 6.35 -4.67 -8.40
C ASN A 229 7.00 -3.62 -7.45
N ARG A 230 6.27 -3.14 -6.45
CA ARG A 230 6.80 -2.24 -5.41
C ARG A 230 7.31 -3.06 -4.24
N ILE A 231 8.38 -2.60 -3.62
CA ILE A 231 8.97 -3.26 -2.44
C ILE A 231 8.39 -2.60 -1.19
N ILE A 232 7.49 -3.32 -0.50
CA ILE A 232 7.05 -2.94 0.85
C ILE A 232 8.14 -3.37 1.81
N ARG A 233 8.54 -2.48 2.71
CA ARG A 233 9.76 -2.61 3.51
C ARG A 233 9.44 -2.94 4.96
N ASN A 234 10.44 -3.44 5.67
CA ASN A 234 10.43 -3.66 7.11
C ASN A 234 9.23 -4.48 7.62
N MET A 235 8.61 -5.32 6.76
CA MET A 235 7.43 -6.08 7.11
C MET A 235 7.66 -6.98 8.34
N VAL A 236 6.64 -7.07 9.18
CA VAL A 236 6.53 -8.06 10.25
C VAL A 236 6.01 -9.35 9.64
N GLN A 237 6.78 -10.42 9.73
CA GLN A 237 6.37 -11.76 9.32
C GLN A 237 5.68 -12.47 10.50
N THR A 238 4.57 -13.14 10.23
CA THR A 238 3.81 -13.93 11.22
C THR A 238 3.34 -15.26 10.64
N ASP A 239 3.13 -16.25 11.49
CA ASP A 239 2.45 -17.50 11.15
C ASP A 239 0.95 -17.47 11.49
N ALA A 240 0.45 -16.39 12.10
CA ALA A 240 -0.99 -16.14 12.16
C ALA A 240 -1.57 -16.21 10.74
N ALA A 241 -2.67 -16.94 10.56
CA ALA A 241 -3.23 -17.14 9.23
C ALA A 241 -3.78 -15.82 8.66
N ILE A 242 -3.07 -15.25 7.68
CA ILE A 242 -3.53 -14.10 6.91
C ILE A 242 -4.09 -14.63 5.58
N ASN A 243 -5.36 -14.35 5.33
CA ASN A 243 -6.10 -14.81 4.15
C ASN A 243 -6.89 -13.64 3.54
N PRO A 244 -7.42 -13.78 2.31
CA PRO A 244 -8.36 -12.81 1.76
C PRO A 244 -9.47 -12.49 2.76
N GLY A 245 -9.59 -11.19 3.09
CA GLY A 245 -10.53 -10.68 4.08
C GLY A 245 -9.89 -10.20 5.40
N ASN A 246 -8.72 -10.71 5.81
CA ASN A 246 -7.98 -10.12 6.93
C ASN A 246 -7.10 -8.94 6.48
N SER A 247 -6.82 -8.80 5.17
CA SER A 247 -6.03 -7.70 4.62
C SER A 247 -6.66 -6.37 4.96
N GLY A 248 -5.84 -5.41 5.41
CA GLY A 248 -6.27 -4.10 5.92
C GLY A 248 -6.73 -4.10 7.37
N GLY A 249 -6.99 -5.27 7.96
CA GLY A 249 -7.28 -5.41 9.39
C GLY A 249 -6.02 -5.34 10.25
N PRO A 250 -6.17 -5.20 11.58
CA PRO A 250 -5.06 -5.06 12.49
C PRO A 250 -4.34 -6.38 12.76
N LEU A 251 -3.00 -6.31 12.92
CA LEU A 251 -2.19 -7.24 13.68
C LEU A 251 -1.99 -6.63 15.06
N LEU A 252 -2.44 -7.33 16.10
CA LEU A 252 -2.46 -6.84 17.48
C LEU A 252 -1.44 -7.56 18.33
N ASP A 253 -0.94 -6.88 19.36
CA ASP A 253 -0.25 -7.50 20.47
C ASP A 253 -1.26 -8.09 21.48
N THR A 254 -0.75 -8.73 22.52
CA THR A 254 -1.54 -9.32 23.60
C THR A 254 -2.27 -8.32 24.50
N ASN A 255 -2.07 -7.00 24.29
CA ASN A 255 -2.78 -5.92 24.96
C ASN A 255 -3.83 -5.27 24.05
N GLY A 256 -4.06 -5.79 22.84
CA GLY A 256 -4.99 -5.24 21.86
C GLY A 256 -4.49 -3.98 21.16
N LYS A 257 -3.19 -3.68 21.23
CA LYS A 257 -2.60 -2.55 20.49
C LYS A 257 -2.16 -3.00 19.10
N MET A 258 -2.41 -2.17 18.10
CA MET A 258 -2.07 -2.45 16.70
C MET A 258 -0.56 -2.29 16.47
N ILE A 259 0.13 -3.41 16.28
CA ILE A 259 1.56 -3.48 15.98
C ILE A 259 1.84 -3.61 14.47
N GLY A 260 0.79 -3.80 13.68
CA GLY A 260 0.89 -3.85 12.23
C GLY A 260 -0.47 -3.91 11.55
N ILE A 261 -0.46 -3.78 10.23
CA ILE A 261 -1.63 -3.90 9.35
C ILE A 261 -1.42 -5.14 8.48
N ASN A 262 -2.33 -6.10 8.59
CA ASN A 262 -2.28 -7.34 7.84
C ASN A 262 -2.32 -7.06 6.34
N THR A 263 -1.36 -7.59 5.61
CA THR A 263 -1.27 -7.41 4.16
C THR A 263 -1.12 -8.79 3.54
N MET A 264 -2.03 -9.14 2.64
CA MET A 264 -1.93 -10.41 1.92
C MET A 264 -0.87 -10.27 0.84
N ILE A 265 0.12 -11.16 0.86
CA ILE A 265 1.02 -11.33 -0.26
C ILE A 265 0.47 -12.43 -1.14
N GLN A 266 0.40 -12.17 -2.44
CA GLN A 266 0.06 -13.18 -3.42
C GLN A 266 1.08 -14.34 -3.33
N SER A 267 0.71 -15.40 -2.63
CA SER A 267 1.40 -16.68 -2.77
C SER A 267 0.95 -17.33 -4.07
N SER A 268 1.80 -18.11 -4.69
CA SER A 268 1.48 -18.86 -5.92
C SER A 268 0.27 -19.80 -5.77
N SER A 269 -0.19 -20.05 -4.54
CA SER A 269 -1.33 -20.90 -4.20
C SER A 269 -2.59 -20.14 -3.76
N GLY A 270 -2.52 -18.80 -3.57
CA GLY A 270 -3.66 -17.98 -3.14
C GLY A 270 -4.11 -18.17 -1.68
N ASN A 271 -3.51 -19.10 -0.93
CA ASN A 271 -3.83 -19.38 0.46
C ASN A 271 -2.62 -19.20 1.37
N SER A 272 -2.86 -18.89 2.65
CA SER A 272 -1.80 -18.82 3.66
C SER A 272 -1.12 -20.19 3.80
N ALA A 273 0.18 -20.21 3.54
CA ALA A 273 1.04 -21.38 3.78
C ALA A 273 1.76 -21.29 5.15
N GLY A 274 1.18 -20.59 6.14
CA GLY A 274 1.83 -20.31 7.42
C GLY A 274 2.85 -19.16 7.36
N VAL A 275 2.77 -18.34 6.31
CA VAL A 275 3.61 -17.16 6.14
C VAL A 275 2.71 -15.96 5.79
N GLY A 276 2.44 -15.13 6.78
CA GLY A 276 1.74 -13.85 6.65
C GLY A 276 2.70 -12.69 6.87
N PHE A 277 2.29 -11.52 6.42
CA PHE A 277 3.05 -10.29 6.60
C PHE A 277 2.14 -9.13 7.00
N ALA A 278 2.68 -8.22 7.79
CA ALA A 278 1.99 -6.99 8.18
C ALA A 278 2.92 -5.79 8.02
N VAL A 279 2.35 -4.66 7.60
CA VAL A 279 3.05 -3.36 7.60
C VAL A 279 3.20 -2.91 9.05
N PRO A 280 4.40 -2.54 9.52
CA PRO A 280 4.64 -2.15 10.92
C PRO A 280 3.85 -0.91 11.34
N SER A 281 3.50 -0.83 12.62
CA SER A 281 2.77 0.32 13.16
C SER A 281 3.52 1.64 13.03
N GLU A 282 4.85 1.69 13.15
CA GLU A 282 5.64 2.91 12.97
C GLU A 282 5.53 3.46 11.54
N THR A 283 5.58 2.57 10.53
CA THR A 283 5.32 2.96 9.15
C THR A 283 3.89 3.51 9.00
N ALA A 284 2.92 2.83 9.60
CA ALA A 284 1.52 3.24 9.55
C ALA A 284 1.27 4.60 10.22
N ILE A 285 1.83 4.85 11.39
CA ILE A 285 1.71 6.12 12.13
C ILE A 285 2.20 7.27 11.26
N ARG A 286 3.38 7.13 10.64
CA ARG A 286 3.96 8.17 9.79
C ARG A 286 3.12 8.39 8.52
N VAL A 287 2.73 7.31 7.86
CA VAL A 287 1.89 7.38 6.65
C VAL A 287 0.55 8.02 6.96
N VAL A 288 -0.13 7.61 8.05
CA VAL A 288 -1.41 8.19 8.49
C VAL A 288 -1.27 9.68 8.76
N ALA A 289 -0.18 10.12 9.44
CA ALA A 289 0.07 11.54 9.70
C ALA A 289 0.11 12.35 8.39
N ASP A 290 0.94 11.90 7.44
CA ASP A 290 1.08 12.59 6.17
C ASP A 290 -0.22 12.57 5.35
N LEU A 291 -0.92 11.43 5.28
CA LEU A 291 -2.20 11.32 4.56
C LEU A 291 -3.30 12.21 5.15
N LEU A 292 -3.33 12.38 6.47
CA LEU A 292 -4.31 13.25 7.13
C LEU A 292 -3.99 14.74 6.91
N GLU A 293 -2.70 15.10 6.89
CA GLU A 293 -2.27 16.49 6.76
C GLU A 293 -2.23 16.95 5.30
N TYR A 294 -1.67 16.12 4.41
CA TYR A 294 -1.38 16.52 3.02
C TYR A 294 -2.22 15.75 1.98
N GLY A 295 -2.81 14.61 2.35
CA GLY A 295 -3.47 13.70 1.41
C GLY A 295 -2.51 12.75 0.68
N GLU A 296 -1.20 12.95 0.81
CA GLU A 296 -0.12 12.14 0.22
C GLU A 296 1.08 12.05 1.17
N VAL A 297 1.97 11.09 0.92
CA VAL A 297 3.14 10.85 1.78
C VAL A 297 4.37 11.56 1.23
N HIS A 298 4.98 12.42 2.04
CA HIS A 298 6.19 13.16 1.71
C HIS A 298 7.44 12.39 2.14
N ARG A 299 8.11 11.75 1.18
CA ARG A 299 9.38 11.03 1.39
C ARG A 299 10.55 11.81 0.84
N GLY A 300 11.63 11.82 1.60
CA GLY A 300 12.90 12.34 1.10
C GLY A 300 13.50 11.40 0.05
N VAL A 301 13.81 11.91 -1.14
CA VAL A 301 14.37 11.13 -2.24
C VAL A 301 15.75 11.62 -2.67
N ILE A 302 16.55 10.70 -3.19
CA ILE A 302 17.75 10.98 -3.96
C ILE A 302 17.34 10.96 -5.43
N GLN A 303 17.40 12.10 -6.10
CA GLN A 303 16.93 12.28 -7.49
C GLN A 303 17.90 11.63 -8.49
N ALA A 304 17.78 10.32 -8.63
CA ALA A 304 18.58 9.50 -9.53
C ALA A 304 17.78 8.27 -10.00
N ASN A 305 18.05 7.82 -11.21
CA ASN A 305 17.62 6.52 -11.71
C ASN A 305 18.58 5.44 -11.21
N ILE A 306 18.07 4.50 -10.45
CA ILE A 306 18.86 3.49 -9.74
C ILE A 306 18.53 2.08 -10.22
N ILE A 307 19.53 1.22 -10.21
CA ILE A 307 19.42 -0.18 -10.64
C ILE A 307 20.06 -1.09 -9.59
N GLN A 308 19.38 -2.20 -9.28
CA GLN A 308 19.97 -3.25 -8.45
C GLN A 308 21.21 -3.81 -9.11
N LEU A 309 22.38 -3.66 -8.47
CA LEU A 309 23.60 -4.31 -8.93
C LEU A 309 23.49 -5.82 -8.69
N ASN A 310 23.89 -6.59 -9.70
CA ASN A 310 23.97 -8.04 -9.64
C ASN A 310 25.26 -8.53 -10.30
N LYS A 311 25.60 -9.81 -10.13
CA LYS A 311 26.84 -10.38 -10.68
C LYS A 311 27.00 -10.16 -12.19
N ARG A 312 25.91 -10.25 -12.95
CA ARG A 312 25.93 -10.09 -14.41
C ARG A 312 26.29 -8.65 -14.81
N ILE A 313 25.61 -7.66 -14.20
CA ILE A 313 25.88 -6.24 -14.44
C ILE A 313 27.30 -5.91 -13.98
N SER A 314 27.68 -6.38 -12.77
CA SER A 314 29.03 -6.15 -12.23
C SER A 314 30.14 -6.65 -13.15
N GLN A 315 30.03 -7.88 -13.65
CA GLN A 315 31.01 -8.46 -14.58
C GLN A 315 31.07 -7.72 -15.91
N TYR A 316 29.91 -7.35 -16.46
CA TYR A 316 29.83 -6.65 -17.74
C TYR A 316 30.41 -5.23 -17.64
N ALA A 317 30.08 -4.48 -16.60
CA ALA A 317 30.53 -3.11 -16.41
C ALA A 317 31.88 -2.99 -15.67
N GLY A 318 32.54 -4.10 -15.30
CA GLY A 318 33.85 -4.10 -14.67
C GLY A 318 33.92 -3.62 -13.23
N TYR A 319 32.79 -3.69 -12.48
CA TYR A 319 32.78 -3.38 -11.05
C TYR A 319 33.52 -4.45 -10.24
N ASP A 320 34.15 -4.02 -9.16
CA ASP A 320 34.85 -4.91 -8.21
C ASP A 320 33.94 -5.44 -7.10
N ILE A 321 32.67 -5.01 -7.08
CA ILE A 321 31.62 -5.46 -6.18
C ILE A 321 30.43 -5.98 -6.96
N SER A 322 29.61 -6.84 -6.37
CA SER A 322 28.44 -7.43 -7.04
C SER A 322 27.12 -7.18 -6.32
N GLN A 323 27.13 -6.36 -5.27
CA GLN A 323 25.99 -5.97 -4.48
C GLN A 323 25.99 -4.45 -4.30
N GLY A 324 24.81 -3.87 -4.09
CA GLY A 324 24.60 -2.44 -3.96
C GLY A 324 23.58 -1.91 -4.95
N VAL A 325 23.43 -0.61 -5.01
CA VAL A 325 22.51 0.07 -5.91
C VAL A 325 23.29 1.01 -6.82
N MET A 326 23.35 0.65 -8.10
CA MET A 326 24.05 1.42 -9.13
C MET A 326 23.20 2.62 -9.55
N ILE A 327 23.83 3.78 -9.68
CA ILE A 327 23.23 4.98 -10.26
C ILE A 327 23.36 4.91 -11.78
N SER A 328 22.25 4.71 -12.47
CA SER A 328 22.21 4.74 -13.94
C SER A 328 22.28 6.18 -14.44
N GLU A 329 21.45 7.08 -13.88
CA GLU A 329 21.42 8.49 -14.24
C GLU A 329 21.17 9.35 -13.00
N VAL A 330 21.69 10.55 -12.98
CA VAL A 330 21.34 11.59 -12.02
C VAL A 330 20.41 12.61 -12.70
N THR A 331 19.42 13.10 -11.98
CA THR A 331 18.54 14.15 -12.49
C THR A 331 19.31 15.46 -12.61
N ASP A 332 19.23 16.10 -13.77
CA ASP A 332 19.89 17.39 -14.00
C ASP A 332 19.40 18.46 -13.03
N GLY A 333 20.34 19.14 -12.35
CA GLY A 333 20.05 20.11 -11.30
C GLY A 333 19.50 19.50 -10.01
N GLY A 334 19.35 18.18 -9.94
CA GLY A 334 18.84 17.45 -8.77
C GLY A 334 19.83 17.40 -7.60
N ASN A 335 19.35 16.92 -6.46
CA ASN A 335 20.16 16.81 -5.24
C ASN A 335 21.32 15.84 -5.38
N ALA A 336 21.14 14.73 -6.11
CA ALA A 336 22.17 13.76 -6.41
C ALA A 336 23.35 14.38 -7.17
N GLN A 337 23.06 15.14 -8.24
CA GLN A 337 24.07 15.83 -9.04
C GLN A 337 24.79 16.92 -8.22
N LYS A 338 24.04 17.71 -7.46
CA LYS A 338 24.62 18.76 -6.59
C LYS A 338 25.54 18.22 -5.53
N ALA A 339 25.25 17.03 -5.01
CA ALA A 339 26.11 16.35 -4.04
C ALA A 339 27.34 15.66 -4.68
N GLY A 340 27.41 15.59 -6.01
CA GLY A 340 28.53 15.01 -6.74
C GLY A 340 28.42 13.51 -7.00
N LEU A 341 27.23 12.93 -6.93
CA LEU A 341 26.95 11.59 -7.42
C LEU A 341 27.06 11.56 -8.94
N LYS A 342 27.53 10.42 -9.47
CA LYS A 342 27.75 10.22 -10.90
C LYS A 342 26.87 9.10 -11.42
N GLY A 343 26.14 9.39 -12.49
CA GLY A 343 25.46 8.39 -13.30
C GLY A 343 26.41 7.64 -14.23
N GLY A 344 25.90 6.58 -14.85
CA GLY A 344 26.61 5.82 -15.87
C GLY A 344 26.73 6.60 -17.18
N THR A 345 27.67 6.17 -18.04
CA THR A 345 27.93 6.77 -19.34
C THR A 345 27.81 5.78 -20.50
N GLU A 346 27.86 4.49 -20.24
CA GLU A 346 27.75 3.43 -21.24
C GLU A 346 26.32 2.91 -21.33
N ALA A 347 25.64 3.15 -22.45
CA ALA A 347 24.27 2.71 -22.67
C ALA A 347 24.19 1.18 -22.87
N ALA A 348 23.29 0.52 -22.17
CA ALA A 348 23.02 -0.90 -22.28
C ALA A 348 21.52 -1.21 -22.21
N TYR A 349 21.09 -2.31 -22.85
CA TYR A 349 19.70 -2.79 -22.72
C TYR A 349 19.53 -3.67 -21.49
N TYR A 350 18.50 -3.41 -20.71
CA TYR A 350 18.19 -4.11 -19.47
C TYR A 350 16.75 -4.65 -19.46
N GLY A 351 16.59 -5.84 -18.91
CA GLY A 351 15.28 -6.47 -18.73
C GLY A 351 14.62 -6.98 -20.02
N SER A 352 13.43 -7.55 -19.89
CA SER A 352 12.65 -8.09 -21.00
C SER A 352 12.06 -7.01 -21.91
N ARG A 353 11.83 -5.80 -21.37
CA ARG A 353 11.34 -4.64 -22.12
C ARG A 353 12.42 -3.91 -22.89
N ARG A 354 13.69 -4.31 -22.71
CA ARG A 354 14.87 -3.65 -23.29
C ARG A 354 14.96 -2.17 -22.92
N ASP A 355 14.68 -1.84 -21.67
CA ASP A 355 14.87 -0.49 -21.16
C ASP A 355 16.35 -0.10 -21.28
N ILE A 356 16.62 1.15 -21.65
CA ILE A 356 17.99 1.66 -21.72
C ILE A 356 18.42 2.05 -20.31
N ILE A 357 19.56 1.51 -19.88
CA ILE A 357 20.25 1.91 -18.64
C ILE A 357 21.66 2.36 -18.98
N TYR A 358 22.26 3.17 -18.12
CA TYR A 358 23.63 3.61 -18.27
C TYR A 358 24.52 2.95 -17.22
N LEU A 359 25.57 2.31 -17.64
CA LEU A 359 26.54 1.58 -16.82
C LEU A 359 27.76 2.45 -16.52
N GLY A 360 28.53 2.11 -15.49
CA GLY A 360 29.74 2.82 -15.07
C GLY A 360 29.50 3.94 -14.06
N GLY A 361 28.26 4.12 -13.58
CA GLY A 361 27.96 5.08 -12.52
C GLY A 361 28.38 4.61 -11.13
N ASP A 362 28.20 5.46 -10.14
CA ASP A 362 28.45 5.14 -8.73
C ASP A 362 27.58 3.97 -8.27
N VAL A 363 28.08 3.18 -7.34
CA VAL A 363 27.28 2.15 -6.66
C VAL A 363 27.13 2.54 -5.19
N ILE A 364 25.89 2.87 -4.78
CA ILE A 364 25.55 3.14 -3.38
C ILE A 364 25.70 1.83 -2.60
N ILE A 365 26.51 1.86 -1.55
CA ILE A 365 26.80 0.72 -0.67
C ILE A 365 26.43 0.96 0.78
N GLN A 366 26.14 2.22 1.17
CA GLN A 366 25.68 2.59 2.51
C GLN A 366 24.95 3.92 2.47
N ILE A 367 23.91 4.06 3.29
CA ILE A 367 23.21 5.31 3.59
C ILE A 367 23.11 5.42 5.12
N ASP A 368 23.64 6.47 5.69
CA ASP A 368 23.86 6.62 7.15
C ASP A 368 24.53 5.35 7.70
N ASP A 369 23.93 4.70 8.71
CA ASP A 369 24.45 3.46 9.32
C ASP A 369 23.95 2.18 8.62
N ILE A 370 23.13 2.30 7.55
CA ILE A 370 22.51 1.15 6.89
C ILE A 370 23.33 0.74 5.67
N ALA A 371 23.85 -0.49 5.68
CA ALA A 371 24.51 -1.09 4.52
C ALA A 371 23.48 -1.32 3.39
N VAL A 372 23.78 -0.88 2.18
CA VAL A 372 22.93 -1.01 1.00
C VAL A 372 23.47 -2.11 0.09
N THR A 373 22.88 -3.29 0.15
CA THR A 373 23.18 -4.44 -0.69
C THR A 373 22.13 -4.68 -1.77
N SER A 374 20.95 -4.09 -1.59
CA SER A 374 19.78 -4.26 -2.44
C SER A 374 18.95 -2.95 -2.57
N LEU A 375 18.03 -2.90 -3.54
CA LEU A 375 17.03 -1.84 -3.62
C LEU A 375 16.16 -1.78 -2.36
N ALA A 376 15.89 -2.93 -1.74
CA ALA A 376 15.14 -2.97 -0.49
C ALA A 376 15.87 -2.23 0.63
N ASP A 377 17.19 -2.45 0.79
CA ASP A 377 18.00 -1.74 1.79
C ASP A 377 18.05 -0.23 1.50
N TYR A 378 18.23 0.15 0.22
CA TYR A 378 18.22 1.54 -0.22
C TYR A 378 16.92 2.26 0.19
N TYR A 379 15.79 1.67 -0.15
CA TYR A 379 14.50 2.24 0.22
C TYR A 379 14.24 2.19 1.73
N SER A 380 14.70 1.17 2.44
CA SER A 380 14.59 1.08 3.89
C SER A 380 15.39 2.18 4.60
N ALA A 381 16.57 2.51 4.09
CA ALA A 381 17.41 3.57 4.63
C ALA A 381 16.77 4.97 4.49
N LEU A 382 15.93 5.17 3.47
CA LEU A 382 15.21 6.42 3.22
C LEU A 382 13.79 6.44 3.79
N GLU A 383 13.28 5.32 4.32
CA GLU A 383 11.87 5.17 4.72
C GLU A 383 11.40 6.21 5.74
N SER A 384 12.22 6.54 6.73
CA SER A 384 11.90 7.52 7.78
C SER A 384 12.33 8.95 7.46
N LYS A 385 12.94 9.17 6.29
CA LYS A 385 13.49 10.46 5.90
C LYS A 385 12.46 11.33 5.19
N ARG A 386 12.54 12.62 5.46
CA ARG A 386 11.68 13.65 4.86
C ARG A 386 12.45 14.52 3.87
N PRO A 387 11.77 15.21 2.94
CA PRO A 387 12.39 16.27 2.16
C PRO A 387 13.06 17.30 3.07
N GLY A 388 14.29 17.69 2.74
CA GLY A 388 15.12 18.58 3.56
C GLY A 388 16.05 17.87 4.56
N ASP A 389 15.82 16.60 4.89
CA ASP A 389 16.76 15.83 5.70
C ASP A 389 18.08 15.61 4.95
N THR A 390 19.17 15.56 5.71
CA THR A 390 20.50 15.28 5.17
C THR A 390 20.89 13.86 5.52
N VAL A 391 21.27 13.07 4.51
CA VAL A 391 21.80 11.71 4.67
C VAL A 391 23.26 11.66 4.23
N GLU A 392 24.03 10.76 4.85
CA GLU A 392 25.38 10.45 4.45
C GLU A 392 25.39 9.23 3.55
N VAL A 393 25.79 9.41 2.28
CA VAL A 393 25.79 8.34 1.28
C VAL A 393 27.21 7.94 0.95
N THR A 394 27.54 6.67 1.15
CA THR A 394 28.82 6.09 0.70
C THR A 394 28.62 5.31 -0.58
N VAL A 395 29.40 5.67 -1.58
CA VAL A 395 29.41 5.01 -2.90
C VAL A 395 30.73 4.34 -3.21
N ARG A 396 30.68 3.29 -4.01
CA ARG A 396 31.83 2.69 -4.67
C ARG A 396 32.03 3.34 -6.01
N ARG A 397 33.14 4.08 -6.20
CA ARG A 397 33.55 4.75 -7.44
C ARG A 397 35.04 4.45 -7.69
N ASP A 398 35.39 3.95 -8.87
CA ASP A 398 36.78 3.66 -9.26
C ASP A 398 37.51 2.81 -8.19
N LYS A 399 36.85 1.78 -7.66
CA LYS A 399 37.37 0.89 -6.61
C LYS A 399 37.69 1.58 -5.28
N LYS A 400 37.16 2.78 -5.04
CA LYS A 400 37.30 3.54 -3.78
C LYS A 400 35.93 3.82 -3.18
N ASN A 401 35.86 3.84 -1.87
CA ASN A 401 34.67 4.31 -1.18
C ASN A 401 34.76 5.83 -1.01
N ILE A 402 33.70 6.51 -1.41
CA ILE A 402 33.57 7.98 -1.28
C ILE A 402 32.28 8.27 -0.54
N THR A 403 32.36 9.05 0.51
CA THR A 403 31.21 9.45 1.32
C THR A 403 30.87 10.89 1.03
N MET A 404 29.60 11.19 0.89
CA MET A 404 29.08 12.53 0.65
C MET A 404 27.75 12.76 1.36
N LYS A 405 27.43 14.00 1.66
CA LYS A 405 26.17 14.41 2.27
C LYS A 405 25.19 14.86 1.18
N ILE A 406 23.97 14.36 1.27
CA ILE A 406 22.90 14.68 0.31
C ILE A 406 21.71 15.23 1.11
N VAL A 407 21.26 16.43 0.75
CA VAL A 407 19.98 16.96 1.22
C VAL A 407 18.89 16.35 0.36
N LEU A 408 17.98 15.61 0.97
CA LEU A 408 16.89 14.94 0.26
C LEU A 408 15.88 15.96 -0.27
N SER A 409 15.32 15.66 -1.42
CA SER A 409 14.22 16.43 -2.02
C SER A 409 12.92 15.63 -1.98
N GLU A 410 11.89 16.22 -2.45
CA GLU A 410 10.62 15.57 -2.72
C GLU A 410 10.69 14.77 -4.03
#